data_ffb302890321b22e72cd632462af4138
#
_entry.id   ffb302890321b22e72cd632462af4138
#
_cell.length_a   1.000
_cell.length_b   1.000
_cell.length_c   1.000
_cell.angle_alpha   90.00
_cell.angle_beta   90.00
_cell.angle_gamma   90.00
#
_symmetry.space_group_name_H-M   'P 1'
#
loop_
_entity.id
_entity.type
_entity.pdbx_description
1 polymer ?
#
loop_
_entity_poly.entity_id
_entity_poly.type
_entity_poly.pdbx_seq_one_letter_code
_entity_poly.pdbx_strand_id
1 'polypeptide(L)'
;MSTAYLSTAYFAPVSYYASFLRYDRIVIEQWCNYTKQTYRNRCHIAGANGLLALSVPIVKPNTIKCPTKDIRISDHGEWRHLHWNAIASAYGSSPFFEYYQDDIRPFFEKRYEFLLDFNEEIRRTVCNLIGLEPHIEYSSSYSEPAPGETDLRDAIPVSYTHLRAHETL
;
A
#
# COMPACT_ATOMS: atom_id res chain seq x y z
N MET A 1 -0.77 15.41 -21.09
CA MET A 1 -0.85 14.17 -20.28
C MET A 1 -0.42 14.48 -18.86
N SER A 2 -1.32 14.25 -17.91
CA SER A 2 -1.01 14.47 -16.50
C SER A 2 -0.29 13.25 -15.89
N THR A 3 0.74 13.51 -15.10
CA THR A 3 1.57 12.46 -14.47
C THR A 3 1.66 12.72 -12.98
N ALA A 4 1.49 11.67 -12.19
CA ALA A 4 1.71 11.70 -10.75
C ALA A 4 2.72 10.64 -10.32
N TYR A 5 3.54 10.97 -9.34
CA TYR A 5 4.49 10.07 -8.71
C TYR A 5 3.92 9.58 -7.39
N LEU A 6 3.93 8.27 -7.19
CA LEU A 6 3.47 7.62 -5.97
C LEU A 6 4.56 6.69 -5.42
N SER A 7 4.49 6.40 -4.13
CA SER A 7 5.23 5.30 -3.53
C SER A 7 4.36 4.04 -3.54
N THR A 8 4.98 2.87 -3.35
CA THR A 8 4.22 1.65 -3.11
C THR A 8 3.46 1.73 -1.79
N ALA A 9 2.34 1.04 -1.68
CA ALA A 9 1.54 1.06 -0.46
C ALA A 9 0.87 -0.30 -0.21
N TYR A 10 0.81 -0.68 1.06
CA TYR A 10 0.14 -1.90 1.52
C TYR A 10 -1.33 -1.59 1.80
N PHE A 11 -2.24 -2.18 1.03
CA PHE A 11 -3.68 -1.88 1.09
C PHE A 11 -3.93 -0.39 1.23
N ALA A 12 -3.54 0.35 0.21
CA ALA A 12 -3.53 1.80 0.20
C ALA A 12 -4.92 2.40 0.49
N PRO A 13 -4.96 3.62 1.02
CA PRO A 13 -6.23 4.31 1.24
C PRO A 13 -6.94 4.65 -0.07
N VAL A 14 -8.23 4.99 0.03
CA VAL A 14 -9.06 5.35 -1.13
C VAL A 14 -8.46 6.49 -1.94
N SER A 15 -7.84 7.47 -1.28
CA SER A 15 -7.18 8.60 -1.95
C SER A 15 -6.07 8.17 -2.91
N TYR A 16 -5.37 7.09 -2.59
CA TYR A 16 -4.34 6.52 -3.46
C TYR A 16 -4.96 5.99 -4.76
N TYR A 17 -6.03 5.22 -4.65
CA TYR A 17 -6.76 4.70 -5.83
C TYR A 17 -7.49 5.80 -6.59
N ALA A 18 -7.97 6.83 -5.91
CA ALA A 18 -8.60 7.98 -6.56
C ALA A 18 -7.62 8.73 -7.47
N SER A 19 -6.33 8.73 -7.14
CA SER A 19 -5.30 9.34 -7.99
C SER A 19 -5.21 8.67 -9.36
N PHE A 20 -5.53 7.38 -9.46
CA PHE A 20 -5.53 6.64 -10.73
C PHE A 20 -6.58 7.15 -11.71
N LEU A 21 -7.64 7.76 -11.20
CA LEU A 21 -8.69 8.38 -12.03
C LEU A 21 -8.34 9.83 -12.42
N ARG A 22 -7.48 10.48 -11.65
CA ARG A 22 -7.15 11.89 -11.82
C ARG A 22 -5.99 12.12 -12.78
N TYR A 23 -5.08 11.16 -12.89
CA TYR A 23 -3.86 11.29 -13.66
C TYR A 23 -3.79 10.24 -14.75
N ASP A 24 -3.33 10.66 -15.92
CA ASP A 24 -3.25 9.78 -17.09
C ASP A 24 -2.12 8.76 -16.96
N ARG A 25 -1.08 9.11 -16.22
CA ARG A 25 0.11 8.28 -16.03
C ARG A 25 0.53 8.32 -14.58
N ILE A 26 0.80 7.14 -14.01
CA ILE A 26 1.28 6.98 -12.65
C ILE A 26 2.68 6.38 -12.68
N VAL A 27 3.61 7.02 -12.00
CA VAL A 27 4.96 6.50 -11.83
C VAL A 27 5.11 6.05 -10.37
N ILE A 28 5.39 4.76 -10.17
CA ILE A 28 5.73 4.23 -8.86
C ILE A 28 7.23 4.41 -8.67
N GLU A 29 7.59 5.30 -7.76
CA GLU A 29 8.99 5.58 -7.45
C GLU A 29 9.51 4.50 -6.49
N GLN A 30 10.32 3.59 -7.02
CA GLN A 30 10.81 2.43 -6.28
C GLN A 30 12.24 2.63 -5.73
N TRP A 31 12.92 3.69 -6.13
CA TRP A 31 14.29 3.98 -5.71
C TRP A 31 14.36 4.93 -4.51
N CYS A 32 13.25 5.52 -4.10
CA CYS A 32 13.23 6.37 -2.91
C CYS A 32 13.57 5.54 -1.67
N ASN A 33 14.20 6.19 -0.69
CA ASN A 33 14.54 5.52 0.55
C ASN A 33 13.29 5.11 1.32
N TYR A 34 13.32 3.88 1.86
CA TYR A 34 12.24 3.38 2.68
C TYR A 34 12.12 4.20 3.97
N THR A 35 10.90 4.57 4.31
CA THR A 35 10.57 5.30 5.53
C THR A 35 9.65 4.44 6.39
N LYS A 36 9.99 4.28 7.66
CA LYS A 36 9.17 3.54 8.62
C LYS A 36 7.86 4.25 8.92
N GLN A 37 6.88 3.49 9.38
CA GLN A 37 5.57 4.01 9.81
C GLN A 37 4.83 4.77 8.71
N THR A 38 4.97 4.32 7.49
CA THR A 38 4.27 4.87 6.34
C THR A 38 3.33 3.82 5.75
N TYR A 39 2.48 4.23 4.82
CA TYR A 39 1.63 3.30 4.10
C TYR A 39 2.39 2.29 3.24
N ARG A 40 3.71 2.43 3.09
CA ARG A 40 4.52 1.45 2.36
C ARG A 40 4.38 0.04 2.95
N ASN A 41 4.34 -0.08 4.28
CA ASN A 41 4.19 -1.38 4.95
C ASN A 41 3.07 -1.41 6.00
N ARG A 42 2.22 -0.40 6.04
CA ARG A 42 1.16 -0.27 7.04
C ARG A 42 -0.15 0.15 6.40
N CYS A 43 -1.23 -0.49 6.81
CA CYS A 43 -2.57 -0.03 6.49
C CYS A 43 -3.40 0.12 7.77
N HIS A 44 -4.53 0.79 7.64
CA HIS A 44 -5.50 0.92 8.72
C HIS A 44 -6.82 0.29 8.26
N ILE A 45 -7.40 -0.54 9.12
CA ILE A 45 -8.72 -1.12 8.88
C ILE A 45 -9.68 -0.66 9.98
N ALA A 46 -10.97 -0.71 9.69
CA ALA A 46 -12.01 -0.39 10.66
C ALA A 46 -12.31 -1.61 11.51
N GLY A 47 -11.67 -1.71 12.67
CA GLY A 47 -11.93 -2.77 13.64
C GLY A 47 -13.12 -2.47 14.53
N ALA A 48 -13.49 -3.43 15.38
CA ALA A 48 -14.64 -3.32 16.29
C ALA A 48 -14.49 -2.15 17.28
N ASN A 49 -13.26 -1.84 17.68
CA ASN A 49 -12.95 -0.81 18.66
C ASN A 49 -12.35 0.46 18.04
N GLY A 50 -12.49 0.66 16.74
CA GLY A 50 -11.94 1.80 16.00
C GLY A 50 -10.89 1.39 14.99
N LEU A 51 -10.03 2.32 14.60
CA LEU A 51 -8.97 2.04 13.63
C LEU A 51 -7.94 1.06 14.19
N LEU A 52 -7.63 0.06 13.40
CA LEU A 52 -6.60 -0.93 13.69
C LEU A 52 -5.50 -0.84 12.64
N ALA A 53 -4.26 -0.63 13.10
CA ALA A 53 -3.11 -0.59 12.21
C ALA A 53 -2.57 -2.02 11.99
N LEU A 54 -2.36 -2.36 10.72
CA LEU A 54 -1.73 -3.62 10.32
C LEU A 54 -0.40 -3.30 9.66
N SER A 55 0.69 -3.74 10.26
CA SER A 55 2.04 -3.49 9.73
C SER A 55 2.68 -4.78 9.25
N VAL A 56 3.16 -4.77 8.01
CA VAL A 56 3.95 -5.87 7.47
C VAL A 56 5.36 -5.75 8.04
N PRO A 57 5.87 -6.78 8.75
CA PRO A 57 7.23 -6.73 9.27
C PRO A 57 8.24 -6.81 8.13
N ILE A 58 9.31 -6.05 8.25
CA ILE A 58 10.39 -6.05 7.26
C ILE A 58 11.69 -6.54 7.88
N VAL A 59 12.56 -7.10 7.04
CA VAL A 59 13.92 -7.42 7.42
C VAL A 59 14.68 -6.10 7.55
N LYS A 60 15.35 -5.90 8.70
CA LYS A 60 16.11 -4.67 8.93
C LYS A 60 17.21 -4.55 7.87
N PRO A 61 17.26 -3.44 7.10
CA PRO A 61 18.30 -3.26 6.11
C PRO A 61 19.67 -3.07 6.76
N ASN A 62 20.73 -3.51 6.07
CA ASN A 62 22.11 -3.35 6.54
C ASN A 62 22.62 -1.92 6.45
N THR A 63 21.93 -1.06 5.71
CA THR A 63 22.30 0.34 5.50
C THR A 63 21.21 1.25 6.04
N ILE A 64 21.60 2.48 6.43
CA ILE A 64 20.65 3.49 6.92
C ILE A 64 19.67 3.89 5.81
N LYS A 65 20.16 3.94 4.58
CA LYS A 65 19.36 4.28 3.40
C LYS A 65 19.22 3.05 2.53
N CYS A 66 18.02 2.53 2.43
CA CYS A 66 17.73 1.38 1.58
C CYS A 66 16.60 1.75 0.62
N PRO A 67 16.78 1.58 -0.70
CA PRO A 67 15.70 1.82 -1.65
C PRO A 67 14.49 0.94 -1.33
N THR A 68 13.30 1.49 -1.52
CA THR A 68 12.06 0.77 -1.26
C THR A 68 11.98 -0.55 -2.03
N LYS A 69 12.52 -0.60 -3.24
CA LYS A 69 12.54 -1.82 -4.07
C LYS A 69 13.33 -2.98 -3.45
N ASP A 70 14.27 -2.69 -2.55
CA ASP A 70 15.15 -3.69 -1.93
C ASP A 70 14.69 -4.12 -0.52
N ILE A 71 13.60 -3.56 -0.04
CA ILE A 71 13.03 -3.93 1.26
C ILE A 71 12.42 -5.32 1.18
N ARG A 72 12.87 -6.21 2.07
CA ARG A 72 12.39 -7.59 2.17
C ARG A 72 11.39 -7.75 3.29
N ILE A 73 10.39 -8.60 3.07
CA ILE A 73 9.41 -8.95 4.09
C ILE A 73 10.03 -9.96 5.05
N SER A 74 9.83 -9.72 6.35
CA SER A 74 10.23 -10.66 7.39
C SER A 74 9.15 -11.71 7.59
N ASP A 75 9.55 -12.95 7.86
CA ASP A 75 8.65 -14.02 8.26
C ASP A 75 8.48 -14.10 9.78
N HIS A 76 8.97 -13.09 10.52
CA HIS A 76 8.89 -13.06 11.97
C HIS A 76 7.45 -12.99 12.46
N GLY A 77 7.10 -13.90 13.38
CA GLY A 77 5.75 -14.02 13.90
C GLY A 77 4.78 -14.57 12.85
N GLU A 78 3.55 -14.73 13.25
CA GLU A 78 2.47 -15.20 12.39
C GLU A 78 1.71 -14.03 11.78
N TRP A 79 2.42 -13.02 11.26
CA TRP A 79 1.82 -11.76 10.83
C TRP A 79 0.77 -11.96 9.72
N ARG A 80 1.01 -12.89 8.79
CA ARG A 80 0.06 -13.17 7.70
C ARG A 80 -1.25 -13.66 8.25
N HIS A 81 -1.19 -14.60 9.17
CA HIS A 81 -2.36 -15.15 9.85
C HIS A 81 -3.09 -14.09 10.67
N LEU A 82 -2.33 -13.27 11.41
CA LEU A 82 -2.90 -12.18 12.23
C LEU A 82 -3.59 -11.13 11.36
N HIS A 83 -2.98 -10.73 10.26
CA HIS A 83 -3.59 -9.76 9.34
C HIS A 83 -4.86 -10.30 8.69
N TRP A 84 -4.82 -11.55 8.21
CA TRP A 84 -6.01 -12.16 7.61
C TRP A 84 -7.15 -12.27 8.61
N ASN A 85 -6.87 -12.73 9.83
CA ASN A 85 -7.88 -12.82 10.88
C ASN A 85 -8.46 -11.45 11.23
N ALA A 86 -7.64 -10.41 11.29
CA ALA A 86 -8.10 -9.06 11.55
C ALA A 86 -9.02 -8.55 10.44
N ILE A 87 -8.66 -8.78 9.18
CA ILE A 87 -9.47 -8.39 8.03
C ILE A 87 -10.79 -9.17 8.01
N ALA A 88 -10.74 -10.48 8.20
CA ALA A 88 -11.93 -11.32 8.23
C ALA A 88 -12.88 -10.94 9.36
N SER A 89 -12.33 -10.62 10.54
CA SER A 89 -13.15 -10.18 11.68
C SER A 89 -13.77 -8.80 11.45
N ALA A 90 -13.02 -7.88 10.86
CA ALA A 90 -13.49 -6.52 10.61
C ALA A 90 -14.57 -6.45 9.53
N TYR A 91 -14.44 -7.26 8.48
CA TYR A 91 -15.27 -7.16 7.27
C TYR A 91 -16.11 -8.39 6.98
N GLY A 92 -16.01 -9.46 7.79
CA GLY A 92 -16.69 -10.73 7.53
C GLY A 92 -18.21 -10.64 7.41
N SER A 93 -18.83 -9.65 8.06
CA SER A 93 -20.27 -9.40 7.96
C SER A 93 -20.61 -8.33 6.91
N SER A 94 -19.62 -7.76 6.22
CA SER A 94 -19.85 -6.77 5.19
C SER A 94 -20.45 -7.42 3.94
N PRO A 95 -21.32 -6.70 3.21
CA PRO A 95 -21.82 -7.18 1.91
C PRO A 95 -20.65 -7.51 0.98
N PHE A 96 -20.76 -8.61 0.27
CA PHE A 96 -19.79 -9.06 -0.73
C PHE A 96 -18.42 -9.49 -0.20
N PHE A 97 -18.15 -9.45 1.12
CA PHE A 97 -16.88 -9.96 1.66
C PHE A 97 -16.62 -11.41 1.25
N GLU A 98 -17.65 -12.24 1.34
CA GLU A 98 -17.59 -13.65 0.93
C GLU A 98 -17.13 -13.79 -0.53
N TYR A 99 -17.53 -12.85 -1.38
CA TYR A 99 -17.12 -12.82 -2.77
C TYR A 99 -15.67 -12.38 -2.95
N TYR A 100 -15.23 -11.34 -2.23
CA TYR A 100 -13.89 -10.77 -2.39
C TYR A 100 -12.81 -11.56 -1.64
N GLN A 101 -13.16 -12.31 -0.61
CA GLN A 101 -12.17 -13.01 0.21
C GLN A 101 -11.31 -13.98 -0.58
N ASP A 102 -11.86 -14.61 -1.62
CA ASP A 102 -11.12 -15.57 -2.44
C ASP A 102 -9.99 -14.92 -3.24
N ASP A 103 -10.11 -13.63 -3.53
CA ASP A 103 -9.07 -12.87 -4.23
C ASP A 103 -8.03 -12.28 -3.29
N ILE A 104 -8.40 -11.99 -2.05
CA ILE A 104 -7.53 -11.33 -1.05
C ILE A 104 -6.77 -12.33 -0.19
N ARG A 105 -7.44 -13.40 0.23
CA ARG A 105 -6.85 -14.41 1.11
C ARG A 105 -5.53 -15.00 0.63
N PRO A 106 -5.33 -15.28 -0.67
CA PRO A 106 -4.07 -15.86 -1.15
C PRO A 106 -2.82 -15.03 -0.84
N PHE A 107 -2.96 -13.70 -0.69
CA PHE A 107 -1.83 -12.85 -0.31
C PHE A 107 -1.29 -13.18 1.09
N PHE A 108 -2.09 -13.76 1.96
CA PHE A 108 -1.71 -14.14 3.31
C PHE A 108 -1.33 -15.61 3.45
N GLU A 109 -1.47 -16.38 2.38
CA GLU A 109 -1.07 -17.80 2.31
C GLU A 109 0.25 -17.98 1.57
N LYS A 110 0.54 -17.10 0.62
CA LYS A 110 1.74 -17.12 -0.20
C LYS A 110 2.84 -16.26 0.43
N ARG A 111 4.09 -16.66 0.26
CA ARG A 111 5.24 -15.89 0.73
C ARG A 111 5.80 -15.03 -0.38
N TYR A 112 6.06 -13.78 -0.07
CA TYR A 112 6.70 -12.81 -0.96
C TYR A 112 8.02 -12.38 -0.34
N GLU A 113 9.06 -12.29 -1.15
CA GLU A 113 10.37 -11.86 -0.67
C GLU A 113 10.42 -10.33 -0.51
N PHE A 114 9.97 -9.60 -1.51
CA PHE A 114 10.08 -8.14 -1.54
C PHE A 114 8.73 -7.47 -1.26
N LEU A 115 8.80 -6.41 -0.44
CA LEU A 115 7.62 -5.61 -0.10
C LEU A 115 6.97 -5.00 -1.35
N LEU A 116 7.78 -4.48 -2.26
CA LEU A 116 7.28 -3.86 -3.50
C LEU A 116 6.44 -4.85 -4.31
N ASP A 117 6.95 -6.06 -4.52
CA ASP A 117 6.24 -7.08 -5.30
C ASP A 117 4.91 -7.46 -4.65
N PHE A 118 4.91 -7.62 -3.34
CA PHE A 118 3.71 -7.92 -2.55
C PHE A 118 2.67 -6.82 -2.69
N ASN A 119 3.07 -5.57 -2.47
CA ASN A 119 2.17 -4.42 -2.56
C ASN A 119 1.61 -4.24 -3.97
N GLU A 120 2.43 -4.44 -4.99
CA GLU A 120 2.01 -4.25 -6.38
C GLU A 120 1.04 -5.33 -6.86
N GLU A 121 1.20 -6.57 -6.42
CA GLU A 121 0.23 -7.62 -6.72
C GLU A 121 -1.12 -7.34 -6.03
N ILE A 122 -1.10 -6.87 -4.78
CA ILE A 122 -2.32 -6.44 -4.08
C ILE A 122 -2.99 -5.30 -4.85
N ARG A 123 -2.23 -4.29 -5.26
CA ARG A 123 -2.77 -3.15 -6.02
C ARG A 123 -3.44 -3.62 -7.31
N ARG A 124 -2.78 -4.49 -8.07
CA ARG A 124 -3.35 -5.03 -9.31
C ARG A 124 -4.66 -5.76 -9.06
N THR A 125 -4.70 -6.59 -8.01
CA THR A 125 -5.90 -7.32 -7.64
C THR A 125 -7.03 -6.37 -7.23
N VAL A 126 -6.75 -5.38 -6.39
CA VAL A 126 -7.75 -4.39 -5.99
C VAL A 126 -8.24 -3.60 -7.20
N CYS A 127 -7.34 -3.16 -8.07
CA CYS A 127 -7.74 -2.46 -9.30
C CYS A 127 -8.67 -3.32 -10.17
N ASN A 128 -8.37 -4.60 -10.34
CA ASN A 128 -9.24 -5.52 -11.08
C ASN A 128 -10.61 -5.65 -10.44
N LEU A 129 -10.67 -5.74 -9.11
CA LEU A 129 -11.93 -5.90 -8.38
C LEU A 129 -12.82 -4.66 -8.47
N ILE A 130 -12.24 -3.46 -8.54
CA ILE A 130 -12.99 -2.21 -8.62
C ILE A 130 -13.08 -1.64 -10.04
N GLY A 131 -12.54 -2.35 -11.02
CA GLY A 131 -12.66 -1.96 -12.43
C GLY A 131 -11.76 -0.80 -12.86
N LEU A 132 -10.60 -0.61 -12.22
CA LEU A 132 -9.61 0.39 -12.60
C LEU A 132 -8.50 -0.21 -13.44
N GLU A 133 -8.12 0.49 -14.50
CA GLU A 133 -7.01 0.10 -15.39
C GLU A 133 -6.01 1.25 -15.50
N PRO A 134 -5.25 1.56 -14.43
CA PRO A 134 -4.31 2.67 -14.48
C PRO A 134 -3.10 2.37 -15.36
N HIS A 135 -2.54 3.41 -15.98
CA HIS A 135 -1.27 3.31 -16.68
C HIS A 135 -0.14 3.46 -15.65
N ILE A 136 0.47 2.35 -15.28
CA ILE A 136 1.51 2.29 -14.25
C ILE A 136 2.87 2.09 -14.89
N GLU A 137 3.83 2.91 -14.49
CA GLU A 137 5.24 2.76 -14.82
C GLU A 137 6.06 2.73 -13.52
N TYR A 138 7.22 2.10 -13.59
CA TYR A 138 8.15 2.04 -12.46
C TYR A 138 9.38 2.87 -12.81
N SER A 139 9.87 3.66 -11.85
CA SER A 139 11.09 4.42 -12.05
C SER A 139 12.29 3.50 -12.27
N SER A 140 13.15 3.86 -13.20
CA SER A 140 14.40 3.11 -13.48
C SER A 140 15.56 3.59 -12.63
N SER A 141 15.43 4.76 -12.02
CA SER A 141 16.39 5.38 -11.11
C SER A 141 15.65 6.34 -10.20
N TYR A 142 16.31 6.82 -9.15
CA TYR A 142 15.71 7.88 -8.35
C TYR A 142 15.46 9.11 -9.23
N SER A 143 14.23 9.59 -9.22
CA SER A 143 13.85 10.76 -10.04
C SER A 143 12.90 11.65 -9.27
N GLU A 144 13.09 12.94 -9.44
CA GLU A 144 12.15 13.93 -8.97
C GLU A 144 11.14 14.23 -10.09
N PRO A 145 9.89 14.55 -9.72
CA PRO A 145 8.92 14.97 -10.73
C PRO A 145 9.40 16.18 -11.51
N ALA A 146 9.20 16.16 -12.82
CA ALA A 146 9.49 17.28 -13.68
C ALA A 146 8.49 18.43 -13.46
N PRO A 147 8.79 19.68 -13.90
CA PRO A 147 7.80 20.76 -13.86
C PRO A 147 6.50 20.35 -14.55
N GLY A 148 5.37 20.57 -13.88
CA GLY A 148 4.05 20.17 -14.37
C GLY A 148 3.62 18.76 -13.96
N GLU A 149 4.52 17.95 -13.43
CA GLU A 149 4.18 16.64 -12.83
C GLU A 149 3.86 16.81 -11.35
N THR A 150 3.06 15.91 -10.80
CA THR A 150 2.60 16.02 -9.42
C THR A 150 3.30 14.98 -8.55
N ASP A 151 3.83 15.41 -7.41
CA ASP A 151 4.44 14.53 -6.42
C ASP A 151 3.42 14.19 -5.32
N LEU A 152 2.97 12.95 -5.29
CA LEU A 152 2.04 12.46 -4.28
C LEU A 152 2.69 11.44 -3.33
N ARG A 153 4.01 11.26 -3.41
CA ARG A 153 4.72 10.25 -2.59
C ARG A 153 4.52 10.46 -1.10
N ASP A 154 4.47 11.72 -0.66
CA ASP A 154 4.29 12.08 0.75
C ASP A 154 2.99 12.87 1.01
N ALA A 155 2.21 13.13 -0.03
CA ALA A 155 0.97 13.90 0.08
C ALA A 155 -0.20 13.06 0.63
N ILE A 156 -0.13 11.74 0.47
CA ILE A 156 -1.11 10.82 1.05
C ILE A 156 -0.70 10.57 2.49
N PRO A 157 -1.62 10.73 3.47
CA PRO A 157 -1.27 10.60 4.89
C PRO A 157 -0.59 9.29 5.19
N VAL A 158 0.53 9.35 5.91
CA VAL A 158 1.37 8.20 6.18
C VAL A 158 1.48 7.85 7.67
N SER A 159 0.87 8.65 8.53
CA SER A 159 0.87 8.41 9.97
C SER A 159 -0.55 8.37 10.52
N TYR A 160 -0.72 7.62 11.61
CA TYR A 160 -1.98 7.54 12.32
C TYR A 160 -2.47 8.94 12.77
N THR A 161 -1.56 9.76 13.28
CA THR A 161 -1.88 11.12 13.74
C THR A 161 -2.43 11.98 12.60
N HIS A 162 -1.84 11.85 11.43
CA HIS A 162 -2.26 12.60 10.25
C HIS A 162 -3.64 12.16 9.77
N LEU A 163 -3.92 10.85 9.80
CA LEU A 163 -5.24 10.31 9.46
C LEU A 163 -6.32 10.85 10.41
N ARG A 164 -6.05 10.89 11.70
CA ARG A 164 -7.01 11.44 12.68
C ARG A 164 -7.32 12.91 12.40
N ALA A 165 -6.33 13.69 12.02
CA ALA A 165 -6.55 15.08 11.65
C ALA A 165 -7.48 15.23 10.45
N HIS A 166 -7.41 14.31 9.49
CA HIS A 166 -8.31 14.30 8.33
C HIS A 166 -9.71 13.82 8.66
N GLU A 167 -9.86 12.90 9.59
CA GLU A 167 -11.16 12.39 10.01
C GLU A 167 -12.01 13.44 10.75
N THR A 168 -11.37 14.41 11.39
CA THR A 168 -12.05 15.48 12.12
C THR A 168 -12.54 16.62 11.22
N LEU A 169 -12.23 16.57 9.95
CA LEU A 169 -12.64 17.54 8.96
C LEU A 169 -13.88 17.07 8.21
#